data_15595c5b2869f1ed85711319d2dff1cf
#
_entry.id   15595c5b2869f1ed85711319d2dff1cf
#
_cell.length_a   1.000
_cell.length_b   1.000
_cell.length_c   1.000
_cell.angle_alpha   90.00
_cell.angle_beta   90.00
_cell.angle_gamma   90.00
#
_symmetry.space_group_name_H-M   'P 1'
#
loop_
_entity.id
_entity.type
_entity.pdbx_description
1 polymer ?
#
loop_
_entity_poly.entity_id
_entity_poly.type
_entity_poly.pdbx_seq_one_letter_code
_entity_poly.pdbx_strand_id
1 'polypeptide(L)'
;VDDAQILRLESVAIKGHTGKLLVLAPDAGGAGLDPAVLRDRVGERIASFPRLRQRVELPRHGQPSWVEAAPDLSWHVAQAGAGAPLDEEGFRLAAGEILARRLDHERPLWRLDVLALEDGRTGIVGRIHHAMADGVTAIRIAAGLLWDLPEKGGGGEPSDDAPETEVPRTEQAAAAAEHAPLPPEHRERPLLVRVPGALRRELRPGADTPLDQHIGSEREIAWTMVPLARLKRIGRAAGEGITVNDVVLAVVAGRHRQWLEGAGARPDSLRAQAPVCLH
;
A
#
# COMPACT_ATOMS: atom_id res chain seq x y z
N VAL A 1 -11.72 7.03 9.63
CA VAL A 1 -11.92 8.18 8.72
C VAL A 1 -12.98 7.76 7.73
N ASP A 2 -14.05 8.53 7.61
CA ASP A 2 -15.15 8.27 6.67
C ASP A 2 -14.67 8.44 5.23
N ASP A 3 -15.08 7.55 4.31
CA ASP A 3 -14.75 7.61 2.87
C ASP A 3 -15.00 9.00 2.28
N ALA A 4 -16.09 9.65 2.72
CA ALA A 4 -16.44 11.01 2.32
C ALA A 4 -15.38 12.06 2.74
N GLN A 5 -14.73 11.89 3.87
CA GLN A 5 -13.68 12.81 4.32
C GLN A 5 -12.43 12.66 3.46
N ILE A 6 -12.05 11.43 3.09
CA ILE A 6 -10.89 11.19 2.23
C ILE A 6 -11.08 11.86 0.87
N LEU A 7 -12.27 11.72 0.28
CA LEU A 7 -12.61 12.38 -1.00
C LEU A 7 -12.57 13.91 -0.92
N ARG A 8 -12.96 14.49 0.22
CA ARG A 8 -12.93 15.95 0.44
C ARG A 8 -11.52 16.49 0.71
N LEU A 9 -10.60 15.66 1.19
CA LEU A 9 -9.21 16.04 1.44
C LEU A 9 -8.37 16.09 0.17
N GLU A 10 -8.88 15.59 -0.96
CA GLU A 10 -8.15 15.64 -2.21
C GLU A 10 -7.83 17.09 -2.63
N SER A 11 -6.61 17.28 -3.06
CA SER A 11 -6.08 18.57 -3.51
C SER A 11 -5.00 18.36 -4.58
N VAL A 12 -4.37 19.43 -5.00
CA VAL A 12 -3.19 19.34 -5.86
C VAL A 12 -2.08 18.54 -5.18
N ALA A 13 -1.93 18.66 -3.87
CA ALA A 13 -0.93 17.93 -3.09
C ALA A 13 -1.41 16.53 -2.63
N ILE A 14 -2.68 16.38 -2.29
CA ILE A 14 -3.25 15.13 -1.76
C ILE A 14 -4.04 14.43 -2.86
N LYS A 15 -3.57 13.27 -3.29
CA LYS A 15 -4.17 12.52 -4.42
C LYS A 15 -5.26 11.52 -3.99
N GLY A 16 -5.42 11.26 -2.70
CA GLY A 16 -6.43 10.38 -2.15
C GLY A 16 -6.24 8.87 -2.43
N HIS A 17 -5.27 8.48 -3.22
CA HIS A 17 -5.02 7.08 -3.58
C HIS A 17 -3.76 6.50 -2.92
N THR A 18 -3.72 5.19 -2.80
CA THR A 18 -2.51 4.41 -2.49
C THR A 18 -1.93 3.83 -3.76
N GLY A 19 -0.59 3.76 -3.82
CA GLY A 19 0.16 3.09 -4.87
C GLY A 19 0.68 1.73 -4.44
N LYS A 20 0.65 0.77 -5.35
CA LYS A 20 1.31 -0.54 -5.24
C LYS A 20 2.22 -0.70 -6.44
N LEU A 21 3.47 -1.06 -6.19
CA LEU A 21 4.42 -1.35 -7.25
C LEU A 21 4.71 -2.85 -7.26
N LEU A 22 4.65 -3.42 -8.45
CA LEU A 22 4.97 -4.83 -8.69
C LEU A 22 6.02 -4.90 -9.79
N VAL A 23 6.97 -5.79 -9.63
CA VAL A 23 7.92 -6.14 -10.69
C VAL A 23 7.79 -7.63 -10.92
N LEU A 24 7.36 -7.98 -12.12
CA LEU A 24 7.17 -9.37 -12.56
C LEU A 24 8.39 -9.82 -13.34
N ALA A 25 8.82 -11.04 -13.09
CA ALA A 25 9.82 -11.71 -13.91
C ALA A 25 9.25 -11.96 -15.32
N PRO A 26 10.11 -12.04 -16.34
CA PRO A 26 9.68 -12.46 -17.67
C PRO A 26 9.10 -13.88 -17.63
N ASP A 27 8.31 -14.22 -18.65
CA ASP A 27 7.84 -15.58 -18.84
C ASP A 27 8.97 -16.55 -19.21
N ALA A 28 8.66 -17.83 -19.42
CA ALA A 28 9.63 -18.85 -19.80
C ALA A 28 10.30 -18.58 -21.17
N GLY A 29 9.69 -17.73 -22.00
CA GLY A 29 10.22 -17.28 -23.28
C GLY A 29 11.06 -16.00 -23.18
N GLY A 30 11.20 -15.42 -22.00
CA GLY A 30 11.90 -14.15 -21.78
C GLY A 30 11.07 -12.91 -22.10
N ALA A 31 9.77 -13.05 -22.37
CA ALA A 31 8.88 -11.94 -22.69
C ALA A 31 8.21 -11.35 -21.44
N GLY A 32 7.97 -10.04 -21.47
CA GLY A 32 7.19 -9.34 -20.46
C GLY A 32 5.69 -9.61 -20.60
N LEU A 33 4.94 -9.28 -19.55
CA LEU A 33 3.49 -9.43 -19.54
C LEU A 33 2.84 -8.47 -20.54
N ASP A 34 2.05 -9.02 -21.48
CA ASP A 34 1.20 -8.22 -22.36
C ASP A 34 0.05 -7.59 -21.54
N PRO A 35 -0.14 -6.26 -21.62
CA PRO A 35 -1.29 -5.61 -21.00
C PRO A 35 -2.65 -6.15 -21.42
N ALA A 36 -2.77 -6.77 -22.62
CA ALA A 36 -3.99 -7.41 -23.07
C ALA A 36 -4.33 -8.64 -22.22
N VAL A 37 -3.33 -9.49 -21.97
CA VAL A 37 -3.48 -10.67 -21.10
C VAL A 37 -3.90 -10.25 -19.68
N LEU A 38 -3.32 -9.18 -19.17
CA LEU A 38 -3.70 -8.64 -17.86
C LEU A 38 -5.15 -8.10 -17.85
N ARG A 39 -5.57 -7.44 -18.94
CA ARG A 39 -6.96 -6.96 -19.09
C ARG A 39 -7.96 -8.10 -19.08
N ASP A 40 -7.70 -9.15 -19.84
CA ASP A 40 -8.58 -10.33 -19.91
C ASP A 40 -8.71 -10.97 -18.53
N ARG A 41 -7.59 -11.16 -17.83
CA ARG A 41 -7.57 -11.70 -16.47
C ARG A 41 -8.36 -10.85 -15.48
N VAL A 42 -8.18 -9.54 -15.52
CA VAL A 42 -8.94 -8.61 -14.68
C VAL A 42 -10.43 -8.67 -15.04
N GLY A 43 -10.76 -8.73 -16.34
CA GLY A 43 -12.14 -8.83 -16.84
C GLY A 43 -12.88 -10.06 -16.32
N GLU A 44 -12.21 -11.21 -16.30
CA GLU A 44 -12.77 -12.47 -15.80
C GLU A 44 -13.09 -12.42 -14.30
N ARG A 45 -12.34 -11.65 -13.52
CA ARG A 45 -12.38 -11.68 -12.05
C ARG A 45 -13.06 -10.47 -11.41
N ILE A 46 -13.19 -9.38 -12.14
CA ILE A 46 -13.67 -8.10 -11.59
C ILE A 46 -15.09 -8.19 -11.03
N ALA A 47 -15.90 -9.14 -11.52
CA ALA A 47 -17.25 -9.38 -11.02
C ALA A 47 -17.28 -9.75 -9.53
N SER A 48 -16.21 -10.39 -9.03
CA SER A 48 -16.05 -10.73 -7.61
C SER A 48 -15.75 -9.53 -6.71
N PHE A 49 -15.49 -8.35 -7.30
CA PHE A 49 -15.13 -7.13 -6.59
C PHE A 49 -16.09 -5.98 -6.96
N PRO A 50 -17.31 -5.94 -6.42
CA PRO A 50 -18.33 -4.98 -6.81
C PRO A 50 -17.85 -3.51 -6.74
N ARG A 51 -17.03 -3.17 -5.73
CA ARG A 51 -16.50 -1.82 -5.57
C ARG A 51 -15.66 -1.35 -6.76
N LEU A 52 -14.97 -2.23 -7.47
CA LEU A 52 -14.20 -1.88 -8.67
C LEU A 52 -15.08 -1.56 -9.89
N ARG A 53 -16.37 -1.79 -9.78
CA ARG A 53 -17.39 -1.49 -10.78
C ARG A 53 -18.28 -0.33 -10.36
N GLN A 54 -17.82 0.50 -9.44
CA GLN A 54 -18.54 1.66 -8.94
C GLN A 54 -17.68 2.91 -9.07
N ARG A 55 -18.28 4.00 -9.50
CA ARG A 55 -17.70 5.34 -9.42
C ARG A 55 -18.33 6.13 -8.29
N VAL A 56 -17.67 7.17 -7.86
CA VAL A 56 -18.21 8.07 -6.84
C VAL A 56 -19.00 9.20 -7.50
N GLU A 57 -20.16 9.50 -6.97
CA GLU A 57 -20.88 10.74 -7.25
C GLU A 57 -20.69 11.70 -6.08
N LEU A 58 -20.16 12.89 -6.38
CA LEU A 58 -19.91 13.96 -5.43
C LEU A 58 -20.93 15.07 -5.63
N PRO A 59 -22.09 15.03 -4.97
CA PRO A 59 -23.09 16.09 -5.10
C PRO A 59 -22.55 17.39 -4.47
N ARG A 60 -22.96 18.54 -4.98
CA ARG A 60 -22.59 19.85 -4.40
C ARG A 60 -23.02 19.97 -2.94
N HIS A 61 -24.14 19.35 -2.59
CA HIS A 61 -24.68 19.28 -1.24
C HIS A 61 -25.08 17.83 -0.92
N GLY A 62 -24.70 17.34 0.26
CA GLY A 62 -25.00 15.97 0.67
C GLY A 62 -23.75 15.10 0.82
N GLN A 63 -23.98 13.82 0.96
CA GLN A 63 -22.90 12.83 1.10
C GLN A 63 -22.54 12.21 -0.26
N PRO A 64 -21.27 11.88 -0.47
CA PRO A 64 -20.85 11.07 -1.61
C PRO A 64 -21.62 9.76 -1.68
N SER A 65 -21.92 9.30 -2.86
CA SER A 65 -22.57 8.00 -3.11
C SER A 65 -21.81 7.20 -4.16
N TRP A 66 -21.91 5.89 -4.05
CA TRP A 66 -21.30 4.97 -5.01
C TRP A 66 -22.36 4.46 -5.96
N VAL A 67 -22.14 4.63 -7.26
CA VAL A 67 -23.05 4.21 -8.31
C VAL A 67 -22.38 3.21 -9.24
N GLU A 68 -23.14 2.26 -9.75
CA GLU A 68 -22.64 1.29 -10.73
C GLU A 68 -22.09 2.01 -11.97
N ALA A 69 -20.89 1.60 -12.37
CA ALA A 69 -20.20 2.10 -13.54
C ALA A 69 -19.32 0.99 -14.10
N ALA A 70 -19.64 0.49 -15.27
CA ALA A 70 -18.83 -0.51 -15.93
C ALA A 70 -17.42 0.07 -16.23
N PRO A 71 -16.34 -0.54 -15.74
CA PRO A 71 -15.00 -0.05 -16.01
C PRO A 71 -14.62 -0.30 -17.47
N ASP A 72 -14.07 0.72 -18.11
CA ASP A 72 -13.37 0.58 -19.38
C ASP A 72 -12.00 -0.04 -19.11
N LEU A 73 -11.87 -1.34 -19.29
CA LEU A 73 -10.63 -2.06 -18.98
C LEU A 73 -9.45 -1.61 -19.86
N SER A 74 -9.70 -1.05 -21.05
CA SER A 74 -8.63 -0.50 -21.90
C SER A 74 -7.99 0.73 -21.27
N TRP A 75 -8.77 1.50 -20.50
CA TRP A 75 -8.28 2.63 -19.74
C TRP A 75 -7.74 2.21 -18.36
N HIS A 76 -8.42 1.29 -17.68
CA HIS A 76 -8.06 0.87 -16.33
C HIS A 76 -6.79 0.01 -16.27
N VAL A 77 -6.50 -0.74 -17.33
CA VAL A 77 -5.30 -1.57 -17.47
C VAL A 77 -4.62 -1.19 -18.77
N ALA A 78 -3.71 -0.27 -18.71
CA ALA A 78 -3.09 0.31 -19.90
C ALA A 78 -1.57 0.27 -19.83
N GLN A 79 -0.94 0.12 -20.99
CA GLN A 79 0.50 0.35 -21.09
C GLN A 79 0.80 1.81 -20.80
N ALA A 80 1.73 2.06 -19.91
CA ALA A 80 2.28 3.38 -19.64
C ALA A 80 3.66 3.51 -20.28
N GLY A 81 3.89 4.66 -20.92
CA GLY A 81 5.12 4.87 -21.69
C GLY A 81 5.07 4.22 -23.08
N ALA A 82 5.56 4.94 -24.07
CA ALA A 82 5.62 4.50 -25.46
C ALA A 82 7.06 4.26 -25.92
N GLY A 83 8.01 4.18 -24.99
CA GLY A 83 9.43 4.14 -25.25
C GLY A 83 10.08 2.76 -25.11
N ALA A 84 11.41 2.76 -25.12
CA ALA A 84 12.20 1.58 -24.82
C ALA A 84 11.92 1.05 -23.40
N PRO A 85 12.20 -0.23 -23.13
CA PRO A 85 12.14 -0.78 -21.78
C PRO A 85 12.94 0.08 -20.80
N LEU A 86 12.41 0.24 -19.58
CA LEU A 86 12.99 1.08 -18.55
C LEU A 86 13.95 0.25 -17.66
N ASP A 87 15.05 0.86 -17.28
CA ASP A 87 15.86 0.38 -16.17
C ASP A 87 15.16 0.66 -14.82
N GLU A 88 15.78 0.31 -13.72
CA GLU A 88 15.21 0.48 -12.38
C GLU A 88 14.97 1.97 -12.05
N GLU A 89 15.89 2.85 -12.43
CA GLU A 89 15.76 4.28 -12.24
C GLU A 89 14.62 4.86 -13.08
N GLY A 90 14.53 4.50 -14.33
CA GLY A 90 13.43 4.91 -15.22
C GLY A 90 12.08 4.43 -14.70
N PHE A 91 12.00 3.20 -14.17
CA PHE A 91 10.78 2.71 -13.53
C PHE A 91 10.41 3.51 -12.30
N ARG A 92 11.39 3.87 -11.47
CA ARG A 92 11.19 4.67 -10.27
C ARG A 92 10.64 6.06 -10.62
N LEU A 93 11.21 6.73 -11.61
CA LEU A 93 10.76 8.03 -12.08
C LEU A 93 9.35 7.95 -12.68
N ALA A 94 9.09 7.01 -13.57
CA ALA A 94 7.77 6.79 -14.18
C ALA A 94 6.69 6.49 -13.13
N ALA A 95 7.01 5.67 -12.13
CA ALA A 95 6.11 5.39 -11.03
C ALA A 95 5.79 6.65 -10.21
N GLY A 96 6.77 7.51 -9.95
CA GLY A 96 6.59 8.82 -9.29
C GLY A 96 5.62 9.70 -10.08
N GLU A 97 5.81 9.83 -11.38
CA GLU A 97 4.92 10.60 -12.26
C GLU A 97 3.49 10.03 -12.29
N ILE A 98 3.35 8.70 -12.35
CA ILE A 98 2.05 8.05 -12.33
C ILE A 98 1.34 8.32 -11.00
N LEU A 99 2.03 8.20 -9.87
CA LEU A 99 1.47 8.46 -8.55
C LEU A 99 1.22 9.96 -8.27
N ALA A 100 1.84 10.85 -9.03
CA ALA A 100 1.54 12.28 -8.98
C ALA A 100 0.22 12.66 -9.65
N ARG A 101 -0.36 11.80 -10.49
CA ARG A 101 -1.62 12.04 -11.22
C ARG A 101 -2.81 11.60 -10.39
N ARG A 102 -3.87 12.41 -10.33
CA ARG A 102 -5.14 12.03 -9.70
C ARG A 102 -5.86 10.95 -10.51
N LEU A 103 -6.67 10.17 -9.82
CA LEU A 103 -7.65 9.29 -10.47
C LEU A 103 -8.83 10.11 -10.97
N ASP A 104 -9.42 9.69 -12.09
CA ASP A 104 -10.55 10.33 -12.72
C ASP A 104 -11.86 9.94 -12.00
N HIS A 105 -12.56 10.89 -11.41
CA HIS A 105 -13.80 10.66 -10.65
C HIS A 105 -14.99 10.28 -11.52
N GLU A 106 -14.92 10.49 -12.83
CA GLU A 106 -15.96 10.03 -13.77
C GLU A 106 -15.87 8.51 -14.02
N ARG A 107 -14.88 7.85 -13.44
CA ARG A 107 -14.60 6.42 -13.56
C ARG A 107 -14.47 5.76 -12.18
N PRO A 108 -14.53 4.42 -12.09
CA PRO A 108 -14.08 3.72 -10.89
C PRO A 108 -12.66 4.13 -10.49
N LEU A 109 -12.44 4.43 -9.22
CA LEU A 109 -11.21 5.10 -8.76
C LEU A 109 -10.05 4.12 -8.55
N TRP A 110 -9.69 3.38 -9.59
CA TRP A 110 -8.52 2.50 -9.62
C TRP A 110 -7.89 2.46 -11.01
N ARG A 111 -6.62 2.08 -11.10
CA ARG A 111 -5.91 1.91 -12.37
C ARG A 111 -4.66 1.06 -12.20
N LEU A 112 -4.32 0.28 -13.22
CA LEU A 112 -3.07 -0.46 -13.36
C LEU A 112 -2.34 0.09 -14.58
N ASP A 113 -1.21 0.72 -14.36
CA ASP A 113 -0.32 1.22 -15.40
C ASP A 113 0.82 0.20 -15.57
N VAL A 114 0.96 -0.38 -16.77
CA VAL A 114 1.91 -1.45 -17.09
C VAL A 114 3.08 -0.85 -17.85
N LEU A 115 4.31 -1.15 -17.43
CA LEU A 115 5.55 -0.63 -18.00
C LEU A 115 6.46 -1.79 -18.39
N ALA A 116 7.02 -1.70 -19.59
CA ALA A 116 8.08 -2.61 -20.00
C ALA A 116 9.38 -2.25 -19.26
N LEU A 117 10.04 -3.24 -18.67
CA LEU A 117 11.33 -3.09 -18.03
C LEU A 117 12.39 -3.86 -18.81
N GLU A 118 13.65 -3.49 -18.58
CA GLU A 118 14.78 -4.25 -19.10
C GLU A 118 14.73 -5.72 -18.68
N ASP A 119 15.44 -6.57 -19.41
CA ASP A 119 15.50 -8.02 -19.21
C ASP A 119 14.14 -8.73 -19.31
N GLY A 120 13.19 -8.17 -20.08
CA GLY A 120 11.86 -8.73 -20.26
C GLY A 120 10.96 -8.67 -19.02
N ARG A 121 11.38 -8.01 -17.94
CA ARG A 121 10.54 -7.80 -16.77
C ARG A 121 9.39 -6.84 -17.06
N THR A 122 8.38 -6.87 -16.22
CA THR A 122 7.24 -5.96 -16.31
C THR A 122 7.02 -5.26 -14.99
N GLY A 123 6.98 -3.93 -15.02
CA GLY A 123 6.56 -3.11 -13.90
C GLY A 123 5.05 -2.85 -13.96
N ILE A 124 4.37 -2.92 -12.83
CA ILE A 124 2.98 -2.51 -12.71
C ILE A 124 2.87 -1.49 -11.59
N VAL A 125 2.31 -0.33 -11.89
CA VAL A 125 1.94 0.69 -10.90
C VAL A 125 0.43 0.64 -10.72
N GLY A 126 -0.02 -0.03 -9.66
CA GLY A 126 -1.42 -0.10 -9.28
C GLY A 126 -1.80 1.08 -8.39
N ARG A 127 -2.87 1.79 -8.72
CA ARG A 127 -3.46 2.86 -7.91
C ARG A 127 -4.88 2.50 -7.55
N ILE A 128 -5.25 2.68 -6.30
CA ILE A 128 -6.63 2.57 -5.81
C ILE A 128 -6.90 3.68 -4.80
N HIS A 129 -8.04 4.33 -4.93
CA HIS A 129 -8.42 5.40 -4.01
C HIS A 129 -8.73 4.85 -2.62
N HIS A 130 -8.28 5.56 -1.60
CA HIS A 130 -8.44 5.12 -0.20
C HIS A 130 -9.91 5.02 0.23
N ALA A 131 -10.80 5.82 -0.39
CA ALA A 131 -12.24 5.70 -0.17
C ALA A 131 -12.86 4.42 -0.77
N MET A 132 -12.16 3.73 -1.69
CA MET A 132 -12.62 2.43 -2.23
C MET A 132 -12.16 1.26 -1.39
N ALA A 133 -10.94 1.34 -0.85
CA ALA A 133 -10.32 0.24 -0.13
C ALA A 133 -9.23 0.75 0.81
N ASP A 134 -9.22 0.26 2.03
CA ASP A 134 -8.10 0.40 2.94
C ASP A 134 -6.89 -0.45 2.49
N GLY A 135 -5.80 -0.38 3.23
CA GLY A 135 -4.57 -1.08 2.85
C GLY A 135 -4.73 -2.60 2.73
N VAL A 136 -5.47 -3.23 3.64
CA VAL A 136 -5.71 -4.69 3.66
C VAL A 136 -6.64 -5.09 2.53
N THR A 137 -7.74 -4.38 2.36
CA THR A 137 -8.70 -4.61 1.29
C THR A 137 -8.05 -4.42 -0.08
N ALA A 138 -7.21 -3.41 -0.26
CA ALA A 138 -6.46 -3.18 -1.50
C ALA A 138 -5.52 -4.36 -1.84
N ILE A 139 -4.85 -4.95 -0.84
CA ILE A 139 -4.01 -6.14 -1.03
C ILE A 139 -4.86 -7.35 -1.41
N ARG A 140 -6.00 -7.57 -0.74
CA ARG A 140 -6.94 -8.67 -1.07
C ARG A 140 -7.49 -8.54 -2.49
N ILE A 141 -7.87 -7.34 -2.90
CA ILE A 141 -8.30 -7.06 -4.27
C ILE A 141 -7.18 -7.38 -5.26
N ALA A 142 -5.98 -6.86 -5.04
CA ALA A 142 -4.85 -7.12 -5.91
C ALA A 142 -4.53 -8.62 -5.98
N ALA A 143 -4.51 -9.32 -4.85
CA ALA A 143 -4.28 -10.77 -4.81
C ALA A 143 -5.33 -11.53 -5.61
N GLY A 144 -6.62 -11.26 -5.40
CA GLY A 144 -7.69 -11.96 -6.11
C GLY A 144 -7.79 -11.62 -7.60
N LEU A 145 -7.37 -10.42 -8.02
CA LEU A 145 -7.35 -10.04 -9.43
C LEU A 145 -6.14 -10.61 -10.17
N LEU A 146 -4.95 -10.59 -9.54
CA LEU A 146 -3.68 -10.78 -10.24
C LEU A 146 -3.13 -12.21 -10.08
N TRP A 147 -3.45 -12.92 -8.99
CA TRP A 147 -2.89 -14.25 -8.74
C TRP A 147 -3.95 -15.35 -8.70
N ASP A 148 -3.55 -16.55 -9.05
CA ASP A 148 -4.30 -17.76 -8.77
C ASP A 148 -3.99 -18.16 -7.32
N LEU A 149 -4.88 -17.76 -6.41
CA LEU A 149 -4.76 -18.20 -5.03
C LEU A 149 -5.08 -19.70 -4.99
N PRO A 150 -4.28 -20.54 -4.32
CA PRO A 150 -4.62 -21.95 -4.17
C PRO A 150 -5.99 -22.06 -3.51
N GLU A 151 -6.86 -22.89 -4.09
CA GLU A 151 -8.13 -23.23 -3.47
C GLU A 151 -7.87 -23.74 -2.05
N LYS A 152 -8.71 -23.34 -1.09
CA LYS A 152 -8.64 -23.80 0.29
C LYS A 152 -8.86 -25.32 0.32
N GLY A 153 -7.79 -26.09 0.22
CA GLY A 153 -7.87 -27.53 0.21
C GLY A 153 -6.54 -28.21 -0.07
N GLY A 154 -5.64 -28.19 0.88
CA GLY A 154 -4.39 -28.94 0.77
C GLY A 154 -3.37 -28.48 1.81
N GLY A 155 -3.51 -28.96 3.04
CA GLY A 155 -2.50 -28.79 4.07
C GLY A 155 -1.24 -29.56 3.73
N GLY A 156 -0.28 -28.92 3.09
CA GLY A 156 1.10 -29.38 3.01
C GLY A 156 1.94 -28.42 3.84
N GLU A 157 2.65 -28.93 4.83
CA GLU A 157 3.65 -28.16 5.55
C GLU A 157 4.71 -27.65 4.58
N PRO A 158 5.14 -26.38 4.68
CA PRO A 158 6.18 -25.84 3.81
C PRO A 158 7.52 -26.50 4.14
N SER A 159 8.18 -27.06 3.12
CA SER A 159 9.56 -27.53 3.26
C SER A 159 10.51 -26.33 3.38
N ASP A 160 11.48 -26.42 4.26
CA ASP A 160 12.48 -25.39 4.55
C ASP A 160 13.45 -25.05 3.37
N ASP A 161 13.32 -25.74 2.23
CA ASP A 161 14.26 -25.68 1.09
C ASP A 161 13.71 -25.04 -0.18
N ALA A 162 12.61 -24.27 -0.13
CA ALA A 162 12.11 -23.58 -1.33
C ALA A 162 12.89 -22.24 -1.54
N PRO A 163 13.27 -21.88 -2.79
CA PRO A 163 13.88 -20.59 -3.07
C PRO A 163 12.93 -19.47 -2.68
N GLU A 164 13.44 -18.51 -1.90
CA GLU A 164 12.72 -17.43 -1.22
C GLU A 164 12.09 -16.40 -2.19
N THR A 165 11.02 -16.82 -2.89
CA THR A 165 10.11 -15.89 -3.54
C THR A 165 8.75 -16.00 -2.84
N GLU A 166 8.72 -15.88 -1.53
CA GLU A 166 7.48 -15.87 -0.78
C GLU A 166 6.79 -14.50 -0.86
N VAL A 167 5.70 -14.45 -1.63
CA VAL A 167 4.63 -13.49 -1.41
C VAL A 167 4.08 -13.75 0.01
N PRO A 168 4.01 -12.74 0.90
CA PRO A 168 3.50 -12.96 2.26
C PRO A 168 2.09 -13.51 2.18
N ARG A 169 1.87 -14.71 2.72
CA ARG A 169 0.52 -15.28 2.85
C ARG A 169 -0.29 -14.36 3.76
N THR A 170 -1.31 -13.77 3.21
CA THR A 170 -2.24 -12.86 3.92
C THR A 170 -2.88 -13.53 5.15
N GLU A 171 -2.94 -14.87 5.18
CA GLU A 171 -3.43 -15.64 6.32
C GLU A 171 -2.47 -15.65 7.51
N GLN A 172 -1.15 -15.61 7.30
CA GLN A 172 -0.20 -15.51 8.42
C GLN A 172 -0.24 -14.14 9.08
N ALA A 173 -0.51 -13.08 8.33
CA ALA A 173 -0.71 -11.76 8.91
C ALA A 173 -2.04 -11.67 9.68
N ALA A 174 -3.10 -12.32 9.20
CA ALA A 174 -4.38 -12.39 9.89
C ALA A 174 -4.31 -13.33 11.12
N ALA A 175 -3.68 -14.50 11.00
CA ALA A 175 -3.48 -15.43 12.10
C ALA A 175 -2.51 -14.90 13.17
N ALA A 176 -1.48 -14.13 12.77
CA ALA A 176 -0.60 -13.48 13.74
C ALA A 176 -1.30 -12.36 14.52
N ALA A 177 -2.29 -11.69 13.90
CA ALA A 177 -3.13 -10.71 14.59
C ALA A 177 -4.13 -11.37 15.56
N GLU A 178 -4.54 -12.61 15.27
CA GLU A 178 -5.53 -13.36 16.08
C GLU A 178 -4.89 -14.05 17.31
N HIS A 179 -3.57 -14.26 17.31
CA HIS A 179 -2.84 -15.01 18.35
C HIS A 179 -1.74 -14.22 19.05
N ALA A 180 -1.64 -12.90 18.84
CA ALA A 180 -0.78 -12.08 19.67
C ALA A 180 -1.42 -11.99 21.06
N PRO A 181 -0.81 -12.55 22.14
CA PRO A 181 -1.32 -12.34 23.48
C PRO A 181 -1.26 -10.84 23.74
N LEU A 182 -2.39 -10.26 24.08
CA LEU A 182 -2.45 -8.90 24.60
C LEU A 182 -1.46 -8.80 25.76
N PRO A 183 -0.62 -7.76 25.82
CA PRO A 183 0.29 -7.58 26.94
C PRO A 183 -0.50 -7.62 28.26
N PRO A 184 -0.04 -8.35 29.28
CA PRO A 184 -0.74 -8.49 30.52
C PRO A 184 -0.92 -7.11 31.17
N GLU A 185 -2.14 -6.85 31.58
CA GLU A 185 -2.53 -5.77 32.47
C GLU A 185 -2.52 -4.32 31.93
N HIS A 186 -3.42 -4.04 31.00
CA HIS A 186 -4.13 -2.77 31.12
C HIS A 186 -5.46 -3.03 31.83
N ARG A 187 -5.50 -2.80 33.17
CA ARG A 187 -6.74 -2.63 33.90
C ARG A 187 -7.60 -1.65 33.12
N GLU A 188 -8.75 -2.13 32.64
CA GLU A 188 -9.72 -1.35 31.90
C GLU A 188 -10.15 -0.15 32.76
N ARG A 189 -9.58 1.01 32.50
CA ARG A 189 -10.15 2.26 32.98
C ARG A 189 -11.40 2.54 32.15
N PRO A 190 -12.52 2.98 32.76
CA PRO A 190 -13.74 3.28 32.03
C PRO A 190 -13.46 4.18 30.82
N LEU A 191 -14.07 3.89 29.67
CA LEU A 191 -13.87 4.57 28.39
C LEU A 191 -13.96 6.11 28.54
N LEU A 192 -14.84 6.61 29.39
CA LEU A 192 -15.06 8.04 29.68
C LEU A 192 -13.85 8.77 30.29
N VAL A 193 -12.91 8.06 30.90
CA VAL A 193 -11.69 8.66 31.48
C VAL A 193 -10.51 8.62 30.50
N ARG A 194 -10.57 7.76 29.50
CA ARG A 194 -9.51 7.61 28.47
C ARG A 194 -9.60 8.64 27.35
N VAL A 195 -10.81 9.05 26.95
CA VAL A 195 -11.06 9.95 25.84
C VAL A 195 -10.34 11.30 25.97
N PRO A 196 -10.35 12.02 27.09
CA PRO A 196 -9.66 13.30 27.19
C PRO A 196 -8.14 13.17 27.11
N GLY A 197 -7.57 12.10 27.65
CA GLY A 197 -6.12 11.86 27.62
C GLY A 197 -5.61 11.43 26.24
N ALA A 198 -6.37 10.61 25.53
CA ALA A 198 -6.08 10.21 24.16
C ALA A 198 -6.21 11.41 23.22
N LEU A 199 -7.32 12.13 23.29
CA LEU A 199 -7.57 13.33 22.49
C LEU A 199 -6.51 14.41 22.73
N ARG A 200 -6.12 14.65 24.00
CA ARG A 200 -5.06 15.60 24.36
C ARG A 200 -3.68 15.16 23.84
N ARG A 201 -3.46 13.85 23.70
CA ARG A 201 -2.21 13.30 23.15
C ARG A 201 -2.18 13.40 21.64
N GLU A 202 -3.32 13.19 20.98
CA GLU A 202 -3.48 13.34 19.53
C GLU A 202 -3.45 14.80 19.06
N LEU A 203 -4.00 15.71 19.88
CA LEU A 203 -4.01 17.15 19.60
C LEU A 203 -2.71 17.88 19.99
N ARG A 204 -1.73 17.20 20.58
CA ARG A 204 -0.42 17.83 20.78
C ARG A 204 0.22 18.10 19.41
N PRO A 205 0.61 19.33 19.11
CA PRO A 205 1.39 19.59 17.91
C PRO A 205 2.66 18.73 17.94
N GLY A 206 3.03 18.14 16.82
CA GLY A 206 4.35 17.55 16.63
C GLY A 206 5.44 18.63 16.76
N ALA A 207 6.70 18.24 16.90
CA ALA A 207 7.79 19.18 16.76
C ALA A 207 7.82 19.70 15.32
N ASP A 208 8.00 21.01 15.14
CA ASP A 208 8.24 21.60 13.80
C ASP A 208 9.52 21.00 13.22
N THR A 209 9.40 20.37 12.08
CA THR A 209 10.51 19.71 11.41
C THR A 209 10.60 20.13 9.95
N PRO A 210 11.75 19.95 9.29
CA PRO A 210 11.85 20.13 7.84
C PRO A 210 10.89 19.26 7.02
N LEU A 211 10.24 18.24 7.63
CA LEU A 211 9.20 17.43 7.00
C LEU A 211 7.85 18.13 6.91
N ASP A 212 7.63 19.19 7.70
CA ASP A 212 6.37 19.97 7.76
C ASP A 212 6.34 21.10 6.73
N GLN A 213 7.03 20.92 5.61
CA GLN A 213 7.04 21.85 4.50
C GLN A 213 5.79 21.73 3.63
N HIS A 214 5.51 22.76 2.85
CA HIS A 214 4.43 22.72 1.87
C HIS A 214 4.68 21.61 0.83
N ILE A 215 3.73 20.69 0.69
CA ILE A 215 3.84 19.55 -0.21
C ILE A 215 3.39 19.94 -1.62
N GLY A 216 4.24 19.75 -2.62
CA GLY A 216 3.92 19.91 -4.04
C GLY A 216 3.07 18.79 -4.61
N SER A 217 2.84 18.84 -5.93
CA SER A 217 2.15 17.80 -6.68
C SER A 217 3.03 16.62 -7.03
N GLU A 218 4.33 16.82 -7.10
CA GLU A 218 5.32 15.82 -7.51
C GLU A 218 5.46 14.69 -6.48
N ARG A 219 5.87 13.54 -6.96
CA ARG A 219 6.14 12.37 -6.12
C ARG A 219 7.46 11.76 -6.53
N GLU A 220 8.31 11.56 -5.57
CA GLU A 220 9.53 10.78 -5.71
C GLU A 220 9.38 9.49 -4.91
N ILE A 221 9.90 8.40 -5.45
CA ILE A 221 9.77 7.06 -4.87
C ILE A 221 11.16 6.48 -4.70
N ALA A 222 11.38 5.84 -3.57
CA ALA A 222 12.56 5.03 -3.32
C ALA A 222 12.14 3.73 -2.65
N TRP A 223 12.84 2.65 -2.96
CA TRP A 223 12.67 1.37 -2.29
C TRP A 223 14.02 0.69 -2.07
N THR A 224 14.02 -0.24 -1.16
CA THR A 224 15.13 -1.16 -0.96
C THR A 224 14.57 -2.52 -0.61
N MET A 225 15.29 -3.57 -0.99
CA MET A 225 14.93 -4.94 -0.69
C MET A 225 15.84 -5.50 0.39
N VAL A 226 15.23 -6.09 1.40
CA VAL A 226 15.96 -6.73 2.50
C VAL A 226 15.37 -8.13 2.67
N PRO A 227 16.21 -9.20 2.68
CA PRO A 227 15.75 -10.55 2.91
C PRO A 227 14.97 -10.66 4.23
N LEU A 228 13.76 -11.24 4.18
CA LEU A 228 12.88 -11.39 5.34
C LEU A 228 13.57 -12.14 6.49
N ALA A 229 14.37 -13.16 6.16
CA ALA A 229 15.17 -13.92 7.13
C ALA A 229 16.14 -13.01 7.91
N ARG A 230 16.69 -11.98 7.26
CA ARG A 230 17.54 -10.98 7.94
C ARG A 230 16.77 -10.15 8.95
N LEU A 231 15.56 -9.68 8.57
CA LEU A 231 14.68 -8.92 9.47
C LEU A 231 14.22 -9.77 10.66
N LYS A 232 13.79 -11.00 10.41
CA LYS A 232 13.43 -11.98 11.46
C LYS A 232 14.60 -12.23 12.43
N ARG A 233 15.82 -12.38 11.91
CA ARG A 233 17.02 -12.57 12.73
C ARG A 233 17.32 -11.35 13.61
N ILE A 234 17.20 -10.14 13.06
CA ILE A 234 17.38 -8.90 13.84
C ILE A 234 16.33 -8.81 14.95
N GLY A 235 15.06 -9.08 14.65
CA GLY A 235 14.01 -9.08 15.66
C GLY A 235 14.29 -10.04 16.81
N ARG A 236 14.65 -11.30 16.51
CA ARG A 236 15.01 -12.30 17.53
C ARG A 236 16.21 -11.88 18.38
N ALA A 237 17.19 -11.23 17.77
CA ALA A 237 18.37 -10.73 18.52
C ALA A 237 18.04 -9.51 19.39
N ALA A 238 17.03 -8.73 19.03
CA ALA A 238 16.60 -7.55 19.78
C ALA A 238 15.75 -7.88 21.02
N GLY A 239 15.03 -9.02 21.01
CA GLY A 239 14.27 -9.48 22.15
C GLY A 239 13.09 -10.38 21.79
N GLU A 240 12.48 -10.97 22.80
CA GLU A 240 11.28 -11.79 22.66
C GLU A 240 10.07 -10.91 22.27
N GLY A 241 9.24 -11.40 21.35
CA GLY A 241 8.04 -10.68 20.89
C GLY A 241 8.28 -9.56 19.86
N ILE A 242 9.54 -9.30 19.48
CA ILE A 242 9.85 -8.29 18.45
C ILE A 242 9.43 -8.82 17.07
N THR A 243 8.53 -8.09 16.43
CA THR A 243 8.02 -8.42 15.10
C THR A 243 8.89 -7.82 13.98
N VAL A 244 8.70 -8.31 12.76
CA VAL A 244 9.32 -7.71 11.56
C VAL A 244 8.90 -6.24 11.41
N ASN A 245 7.65 -5.93 11.73
CA ASN A 245 7.15 -4.55 11.67
C ASN A 245 7.91 -3.62 12.63
N ASP A 246 8.21 -4.08 13.85
CA ASP A 246 8.99 -3.30 14.81
C ASP A 246 10.41 -3.03 14.29
N VAL A 247 11.03 -4.01 13.65
CA VAL A 247 12.35 -3.85 13.03
C VAL A 247 12.30 -2.81 11.89
N VAL A 248 11.28 -2.88 11.03
CA VAL A 248 11.09 -1.90 9.93
C VAL A 248 10.86 -0.50 10.50
N LEU A 249 9.99 -0.34 11.49
CA LEU A 249 9.74 0.95 12.14
C LEU A 249 10.99 1.51 12.79
N ALA A 250 11.79 0.69 13.43
CA ALA A 250 13.07 1.11 14.05
C ALA A 250 14.07 1.61 13.00
N VAL A 251 14.19 0.91 11.85
CA VAL A 251 15.05 1.34 10.74
C VAL A 251 14.58 2.68 10.17
N VAL A 252 13.27 2.81 9.90
CA VAL A 252 12.67 4.04 9.37
C VAL A 252 12.90 5.21 10.34
N ALA A 253 12.62 5.01 11.64
CA ALA A 253 12.84 6.03 12.66
C ALA A 253 14.32 6.44 12.78
N GLY A 254 15.24 5.47 12.72
CA GLY A 254 16.67 5.74 12.74
C GLY A 254 17.15 6.58 11.55
N ARG A 255 16.64 6.28 10.35
CA ARG A 255 16.98 7.07 9.13
C ARG A 255 16.38 8.47 9.15
N HIS A 256 15.14 8.63 9.61
CA HIS A 256 14.55 9.94 9.79
C HIS A 256 15.34 10.79 10.79
N ARG A 257 15.75 10.21 11.91
CA ARG A 257 16.60 10.88 12.88
C ARG A 257 17.90 11.39 12.22
N GLN A 258 18.64 10.52 11.55
CA GLN A 258 19.90 10.90 10.89
C GLN A 258 19.70 12.01 9.86
N TRP A 259 18.62 11.95 9.08
CA TRP A 259 18.30 12.96 8.09
C TRP A 259 17.97 14.31 8.73
N LEU A 260 17.15 14.32 9.78
CA LEU A 260 16.79 15.54 10.52
C LEU A 260 17.99 16.18 11.20
N GLU A 261 18.84 15.36 11.84
CA GLU A 261 20.10 15.84 12.45
C GLU A 261 21.02 16.45 11.39
N GLY A 262 21.14 15.83 10.22
CA GLY A 262 21.89 16.36 9.07
C GLY A 262 21.32 17.69 8.53
N ALA A 263 19.99 17.89 8.66
CA ALA A 263 19.31 19.14 8.32
C ALA A 263 19.35 20.18 9.47
N GLY A 264 20.08 19.91 10.55
CA GLY A 264 20.19 20.82 11.69
C GLY A 264 19.00 20.80 12.66
N ALA A 265 18.03 19.92 12.44
CA ALA A 265 16.88 19.75 13.31
C ALA A 265 17.19 18.71 14.42
N ARG A 266 16.68 18.95 15.62
CA ARG A 266 16.80 18.04 16.76
C ARG A 266 15.42 17.79 17.38
N PRO A 267 14.55 17.03 16.70
CA PRO A 267 13.23 16.78 17.25
C PRO A 267 13.35 15.84 18.45
N ASP A 268 12.72 16.21 19.55
CA ASP A 268 12.64 15.37 20.76
C ASP A 268 11.81 14.11 20.50
N SER A 269 10.83 14.21 19.57
CA SER A 269 9.99 13.10 19.17
C SER A 269 9.40 13.31 17.78
N LEU A 270 9.30 12.24 16.99
CA LEU A 270 8.51 12.17 15.78
C LEU A 270 7.22 11.42 16.07
N ARG A 271 6.14 11.81 15.41
CA ARG A 271 4.89 11.05 15.42
C ARG A 271 4.75 10.28 14.14
N ALA A 272 4.48 8.99 14.26
CA ALA A 272 4.11 8.15 13.14
C ALA A 272 2.68 7.64 13.35
N GLN A 273 1.87 7.66 12.30
CA GLN A 273 0.58 7.02 12.28
C GLN A 273 0.76 5.63 11.68
N ALA A 274 0.58 4.60 12.50
CA ALA A 274 0.60 3.20 12.07
C ALA A 274 -0.83 2.65 12.15
N PRO A 275 -1.50 2.38 11.03
CA PRO A 275 -2.81 1.77 11.04
C PRO A 275 -2.70 0.32 11.55
N VAL A 276 -3.61 -0.06 12.45
CA VAL A 276 -3.71 -1.41 13.01
C VAL A 276 -5.05 -1.99 12.61
N CYS A 277 -5.03 -3.22 12.10
CA CYS A 277 -6.26 -3.96 11.81
C CYS A 277 -6.88 -4.43 13.14
N LEU A 278 -8.12 -4.07 13.40
CA LEU A 278 -8.87 -4.45 14.61
C LEU A 278 -9.84 -5.62 14.37
N HIS A 279 -9.62 -6.42 13.32
CA HIS A 279 -10.48 -7.57 12.96
C HIS A 279 -9.83 -8.88 13.29
#